data_91d1466e0766891f773fa34d6c473ede
#
_entry.id   91d1466e0766891f773fa34d6c473ede
#
_cell.length_a   1.000
_cell.length_b   1.000
_cell.length_c   1.000
_cell.angle_alpha   90.00
_cell.angle_beta   90.00
_cell.angle_gamma   90.00
#
_symmetry.space_group_name_H-M   'P 1'
#
loop_
_entity.id
_entity.type
_entity.pdbx_description
1 polymer ?
#
loop_
_entity_poly.entity_id
_entity_poly.type
_entity_poly.pdbx_seq_one_letter_code
_entity_poly.pdbx_strand_id
1 'polypeptide(L)'
;MKRIFSIISIACMATAMWAQQALFDVNNLTSPEQNSDGTVTFRLFAPKAVTVAVTGDFLPKTIVDTPFGKQEADGVAQLKEGKDGVWEYTTPGKLAPEMYTYKFKVNGMDYLDPSNAYRCRDIASFTNIFIVTDQKGDKGDLYSVNKVPHGNVEKVWYNSPTLRTSRRMTVYTPAGYNKGGRYPVLYLLHGAGGDEDAWTTLGRAAQILDNLIAAGKVKPMIVVMPNGNANCDAAPGEWDKGMYKPSFMGHQASQPVASTEEAFKDIVSYVDKNYRTKANKKNRAICGLSMGGGHSFGISKMYPDMFNYVGLFSAAISLNKRGFDGLNDPDQKIAPEVVQQLKVMFAKKPALYWIAIGSTDFLYKNNKDYRDYLDEMGYKYEYVETDGGHIWRNWRIYLAEFAQKLF
;
A
#
# COMPACT_ATOMS: atom_id res chain seq x y z
N MET A 1 -61.00 -7.86 11.90
CA MET A 1 -59.69 -7.35 12.37
C MET A 1 -58.51 -8.30 12.11
N LYS A 2 -58.57 -9.60 12.39
CA LYS A 2 -57.41 -10.53 12.18
C LYS A 2 -56.91 -10.67 10.74
N ARG A 3 -57.80 -10.59 9.73
CA ARG A 3 -57.42 -10.66 8.30
C ARG A 3 -56.73 -9.40 7.74
N ILE A 4 -57.07 -8.22 8.28
CA ILE A 4 -56.44 -6.97 7.90
C ILE A 4 -55.01 -6.88 8.42
N PHE A 5 -54.77 -7.37 9.64
CA PHE A 5 -53.40 -7.43 10.24
C PHE A 5 -52.47 -8.37 9.45
N SER A 6 -52.99 -9.52 8.95
CA SER A 6 -52.18 -10.42 8.12
C SER A 6 -51.79 -9.81 6.75
N ILE A 7 -52.69 -9.04 6.12
CA ILE A 7 -52.39 -8.37 4.83
C ILE A 7 -51.35 -7.25 5.03
N ILE A 8 -51.48 -6.48 6.14
CA ILE A 8 -50.51 -5.40 6.46
C ILE A 8 -49.13 -6.00 6.78
N SER A 9 -49.05 -7.11 7.49
CA SER A 9 -47.77 -7.79 7.79
C SER A 9 -47.09 -8.34 6.53
N ILE A 10 -47.86 -8.87 5.58
CA ILE A 10 -47.34 -9.36 4.28
C ILE A 10 -46.90 -8.18 3.39
N ALA A 11 -47.65 -7.06 3.38
CA ALA A 11 -47.28 -5.87 2.65
C ALA A 11 -46.02 -5.21 3.23
N CYS A 12 -45.84 -5.18 4.55
CA CYS A 12 -44.60 -4.67 5.19
C CYS A 12 -43.39 -5.56 4.93
N MET A 13 -43.56 -6.89 4.84
CA MET A 13 -42.46 -7.77 4.44
C MET A 13 -42.11 -7.62 2.95
N ALA A 14 -43.09 -7.41 2.07
CA ALA A 14 -42.83 -7.17 0.65
C ALA A 14 -42.11 -5.85 0.41
N THR A 15 -42.43 -4.78 1.15
CA THR A 15 -41.73 -3.48 1.04
C THR A 15 -40.33 -3.51 1.67
N ALA A 16 -40.10 -4.32 2.71
CA ALA A 16 -38.78 -4.49 3.29
C ALA A 16 -37.81 -5.24 2.34
N MET A 17 -38.34 -6.14 1.49
CA MET A 17 -37.52 -6.86 0.49
C MET A 17 -37.02 -5.97 -0.65
N TRP A 18 -37.68 -4.85 -0.95
CA TRP A 18 -37.26 -3.92 -2.01
C TRP A 18 -36.13 -2.95 -1.55
N ALA A 19 -35.88 -2.84 -0.26
CA ALA A 19 -34.84 -1.98 0.28
C ALA A 19 -33.43 -2.58 0.14
N GLN A 20 -33.30 -3.87 -0.19
CA GLN A 20 -32.02 -4.57 -0.39
C GLN A 20 -32.01 -5.32 -1.73
N GLN A 21 -32.12 -4.58 -2.83
CA GLN A 21 -32.11 -5.14 -4.19
C GLN A 21 -30.91 -6.08 -4.47
N ALA A 22 -29.76 -5.81 -3.83
CA ALA A 22 -28.55 -6.61 -4.00
C ALA A 22 -28.65 -8.06 -3.45
N LEU A 23 -29.67 -8.41 -2.64
CA LEU A 23 -29.88 -9.78 -2.16
C LEU A 23 -30.30 -10.77 -3.24
N PHE A 24 -30.83 -10.29 -4.36
CA PHE A 24 -31.35 -11.13 -5.43
C PHE A 24 -30.36 -11.32 -6.60
N ASP A 25 -29.25 -10.56 -6.60
CA ASP A 25 -28.21 -10.61 -7.66
C ASP A 25 -27.04 -11.53 -7.27
N VAL A 26 -27.26 -12.44 -6.30
CA VAL A 26 -26.20 -13.34 -5.84
C VAL A 26 -25.98 -14.45 -6.88
N ASN A 27 -24.96 -14.29 -7.70
CA ASN A 27 -24.38 -15.40 -8.43
C ASN A 27 -23.74 -16.37 -7.42
N ASN A 28 -24.24 -17.61 -7.39
CA ASN A 28 -23.69 -18.67 -6.54
C ASN A 28 -22.34 -19.23 -7.06
N LEU A 29 -21.61 -18.46 -7.85
CA LEU A 29 -20.31 -18.85 -8.37
C LEU A 29 -19.21 -18.57 -7.32
N THR A 30 -18.36 -19.57 -7.10
CA THR A 30 -17.12 -19.37 -6.37
C THR A 30 -16.03 -18.93 -7.33
N SER A 31 -15.53 -17.70 -7.15
CA SER A 31 -14.42 -17.14 -7.93
C SER A 31 -13.66 -16.11 -7.07
N PRO A 32 -12.31 -16.19 -6.96
CA PRO A 32 -11.52 -17.36 -7.34
C PRO A 32 -11.70 -18.54 -6.38
N GLU A 33 -11.57 -19.75 -6.88
CA GLU A 33 -11.58 -20.97 -6.08
C GLU A 33 -10.17 -21.57 -6.02
N GLN A 34 -9.66 -21.79 -4.81
CA GLN A 34 -8.38 -22.48 -4.60
C GLN A 34 -8.66 -23.99 -4.56
N ASN A 35 -8.11 -24.71 -5.50
CA ASN A 35 -8.30 -26.15 -5.62
C ASN A 35 -7.36 -26.91 -4.67
N SER A 36 -7.70 -28.16 -4.37
CA SER A 36 -6.91 -29.00 -3.47
C SER A 36 -5.51 -29.35 -4.01
N ASP A 37 -5.29 -29.23 -5.32
CA ASP A 37 -3.99 -29.41 -5.98
C ASP A 37 -3.14 -28.12 -6.01
N GLY A 38 -3.66 -27.01 -5.44
CA GLY A 38 -3.00 -25.72 -5.38
C GLY A 38 -3.19 -24.86 -6.63
N THR A 39 -3.94 -25.32 -7.64
CA THR A 39 -4.37 -24.49 -8.76
C THR A 39 -5.48 -23.53 -8.32
N VAL A 40 -5.76 -22.51 -9.11
CA VAL A 40 -6.82 -21.53 -8.83
C VAL A 40 -7.73 -21.41 -10.05
N THR A 41 -9.04 -21.55 -9.81
CA THR A 41 -10.07 -21.45 -10.84
C THR A 41 -10.82 -20.13 -10.73
N PHE A 42 -10.89 -19.40 -11.83
CA PHE A 42 -11.63 -18.16 -11.98
C PHE A 42 -12.89 -18.43 -12.82
N ARG A 43 -14.05 -17.94 -12.37
CA ARG A 43 -15.33 -18.09 -13.04
C ARG A 43 -16.06 -16.78 -13.19
N LEU A 44 -16.69 -16.58 -14.32
CA LEU A 44 -17.55 -15.40 -14.57
C LEU A 44 -18.81 -15.83 -15.33
N PHE A 45 -19.96 -15.46 -14.82
CA PHE A 45 -21.21 -15.57 -15.56
C PHE A 45 -21.36 -14.40 -16.52
N ALA A 46 -21.23 -14.66 -17.81
CA ALA A 46 -21.28 -13.65 -18.87
C ALA A 46 -21.89 -14.24 -20.17
N PRO A 47 -23.20 -14.60 -20.18
CA PRO A 47 -23.82 -15.38 -21.25
C PRO A 47 -23.93 -14.63 -22.58
N LYS A 48 -23.68 -13.32 -22.60
CA LYS A 48 -23.70 -12.48 -23.81
C LYS A 48 -22.29 -12.00 -24.21
N ALA A 49 -21.26 -12.44 -23.50
CA ALA A 49 -19.89 -12.05 -23.85
C ALA A 49 -19.42 -12.81 -25.10
N VAL A 50 -18.64 -12.15 -25.94
CA VAL A 50 -17.97 -12.75 -27.09
C VAL A 50 -16.59 -13.26 -26.66
N THR A 51 -15.94 -12.56 -25.74
CA THR A 51 -14.63 -12.95 -25.15
C THR A 51 -14.60 -12.62 -23.67
N VAL A 52 -14.03 -13.53 -22.90
CA VAL A 52 -13.72 -13.31 -21.48
C VAL A 52 -12.29 -13.74 -21.22
N ALA A 53 -11.53 -12.88 -20.58
CA ALA A 53 -10.17 -13.19 -20.14
C ALA A 53 -9.98 -12.76 -18.68
N VAL A 54 -9.00 -13.33 -17.99
CA VAL A 54 -8.50 -12.86 -16.70
C VAL A 54 -7.11 -12.26 -16.90
N THR A 55 -6.85 -11.14 -16.23
CA THR A 55 -5.53 -10.52 -16.13
C THR A 55 -5.16 -10.35 -14.67
N GLY A 56 -3.89 -10.54 -14.34
CA GLY A 56 -3.43 -10.42 -12.96
C GLY A 56 -1.95 -10.75 -12.80
N ASP A 57 -1.41 -10.39 -11.66
CA ASP A 57 0.01 -10.52 -11.35
C ASP A 57 0.47 -11.96 -11.04
N PHE A 58 -0.45 -12.92 -11.07
CA PHE A 58 -0.18 -14.36 -11.02
C PHE A 58 0.13 -14.98 -12.40
N LEU A 59 -0.10 -14.25 -13.48
CA LEU A 59 0.19 -14.69 -14.85
C LEU A 59 1.60 -14.24 -15.28
N PRO A 60 2.21 -14.94 -16.26
CA PRO A 60 3.48 -14.49 -16.82
C PRO A 60 3.41 -13.05 -17.29
N LYS A 61 4.42 -12.25 -16.92
CA LYS A 61 4.49 -10.85 -17.29
C LYS A 61 4.69 -10.67 -18.79
N THR A 62 4.16 -9.56 -19.31
CA THR A 62 4.39 -9.07 -20.67
C THR A 62 5.10 -7.72 -20.60
N ILE A 63 5.90 -7.40 -21.64
CA ILE A 63 6.53 -6.09 -21.71
C ILE A 63 5.66 -5.17 -22.57
N VAL A 64 5.33 -4.01 -22.02
CA VAL A 64 4.55 -2.95 -22.69
C VAL A 64 5.35 -1.66 -22.75
N ASP A 65 5.16 -0.91 -23.83
CA ASP A 65 5.74 0.44 -23.94
C ASP A 65 4.87 1.44 -23.18
N THR A 66 5.51 2.23 -22.33
CA THR A 66 4.86 3.31 -21.55
C THR A 66 5.61 4.63 -21.75
N PRO A 67 5.03 5.78 -21.37
CA PRO A 67 5.78 7.05 -21.36
C PRO A 67 7.06 7.05 -20.52
N PHE A 68 7.19 6.08 -19.61
CA PHE A 68 8.38 5.88 -18.75
C PHE A 68 9.30 4.76 -19.27
N GLY A 69 9.18 4.38 -20.54
CA GLY A 69 9.92 3.29 -21.17
C GLY A 69 9.19 1.94 -21.08
N LYS A 70 9.93 0.87 -21.38
CA LYS A 70 9.40 -0.50 -21.34
C LYS A 70 9.13 -0.91 -19.90
N GLN A 71 7.89 -1.34 -19.62
CA GLN A 71 7.44 -1.77 -18.30
C GLN A 71 6.86 -3.17 -18.35
N GLU A 72 6.98 -3.90 -17.25
CA GLU A 72 6.25 -5.15 -17.07
C GLU A 72 4.76 -4.88 -16.82
N ALA A 73 3.91 -5.57 -17.56
CA ALA A 73 2.47 -5.59 -17.37
C ALA A 73 1.99 -6.99 -17.02
N ASP A 74 0.84 -7.08 -16.38
CA ASP A 74 0.23 -8.37 -16.06
C ASP A 74 -0.15 -9.13 -17.32
N GLY A 75 0.08 -10.43 -17.32
CA GLY A 75 -0.35 -11.32 -18.40
C GLY A 75 -1.88 -11.41 -18.52
N VAL A 76 -2.33 -11.99 -19.61
CA VAL A 76 -3.75 -12.20 -19.91
C VAL A 76 -3.96 -13.68 -20.27
N ALA A 77 -4.96 -14.32 -19.65
CA ALA A 77 -5.38 -15.68 -19.98
C ALA A 77 -6.85 -15.70 -20.39
N GLN A 78 -7.15 -16.36 -21.53
CA GLN A 78 -8.51 -16.49 -22.04
C GLN A 78 -9.28 -17.52 -21.22
N LEU A 79 -10.51 -17.18 -20.83
CA LEU A 79 -11.46 -18.13 -20.26
C LEU A 79 -12.13 -18.92 -21.39
N LYS A 80 -12.57 -20.13 -21.07
CA LYS A 80 -13.37 -20.96 -21.97
C LYS A 80 -14.83 -20.86 -21.56
N GLU A 81 -15.71 -20.66 -22.53
CA GLU A 81 -17.13 -20.70 -22.29
C GLU A 81 -17.56 -22.14 -21.95
N GLY A 82 -18.20 -22.28 -20.81
CA GLY A 82 -18.78 -23.52 -20.32
C GLY A 82 -20.30 -23.58 -20.59
N LYS A 83 -21.01 -24.41 -19.82
CA LYS A 83 -22.47 -24.49 -19.89
C LYS A 83 -23.09 -23.24 -19.24
N ASP A 84 -24.29 -22.88 -19.71
CA ASP A 84 -25.15 -21.85 -19.13
C ASP A 84 -24.52 -20.43 -19.03
N GLY A 85 -23.56 -20.13 -19.93
CA GLY A 85 -22.96 -18.81 -20.01
C GLY A 85 -21.91 -18.53 -18.93
N VAL A 86 -21.41 -19.57 -18.25
CA VAL A 86 -20.29 -19.47 -17.30
C VAL A 86 -18.98 -19.66 -18.06
N TRP A 87 -18.09 -18.69 -17.90
CA TRP A 87 -16.72 -18.73 -18.42
C TRP A 87 -15.76 -19.15 -17.33
N GLU A 88 -14.77 -19.98 -17.65
CA GLU A 88 -13.84 -20.54 -16.67
C GLU A 88 -12.39 -20.56 -17.17
N TYR A 89 -11.46 -20.27 -16.25
CA TYR A 89 -10.02 -20.48 -16.42
C TYR A 89 -9.44 -21.07 -15.13
N THR A 90 -8.68 -22.14 -15.26
CA THR A 90 -7.89 -22.71 -14.15
C THR A 90 -6.42 -22.51 -14.46
N THR A 91 -5.63 -22.08 -13.46
CA THR A 91 -4.18 -21.92 -13.62
C THR A 91 -3.54 -23.23 -14.02
N PRO A 92 -2.51 -23.25 -14.91
CA PRO A 92 -1.91 -24.49 -15.41
C PRO A 92 -1.11 -25.24 -14.34
N GLY A 93 -0.88 -24.63 -13.19
CA GLY A 93 -0.16 -25.20 -12.08
C GLY A 93 -0.45 -24.45 -10.78
N LYS A 94 0.11 -24.99 -9.70
CA LYS A 94 0.05 -24.43 -8.36
C LYS A 94 0.64 -23.02 -8.35
N LEU A 95 -0.04 -22.08 -7.70
CA LEU A 95 0.48 -20.74 -7.44
C LEU A 95 1.32 -20.72 -6.16
N ALA A 96 2.37 -19.91 -6.17
CA ALA A 96 3.17 -19.69 -4.97
C ALA A 96 2.37 -18.96 -3.88
N PRO A 97 2.69 -19.16 -2.60
CA PRO A 97 2.08 -18.41 -1.50
C PRO A 97 2.34 -16.91 -1.63
N GLU A 98 1.27 -16.14 -1.87
CA GLU A 98 1.33 -14.70 -2.08
C GLU A 98 -0.09 -14.10 -2.03
N MET A 99 -0.18 -12.77 -1.93
CA MET A 99 -1.38 -12.01 -2.24
C MET A 99 -1.32 -11.53 -3.68
N TYR A 100 -2.29 -11.96 -4.46
CA TYR A 100 -2.42 -11.67 -5.89
C TYR A 100 -3.54 -10.67 -6.16
N THR A 101 -3.38 -9.93 -7.26
CA THR A 101 -4.38 -9.02 -7.82
C THR A 101 -4.87 -9.54 -9.17
N TYR A 102 -6.15 -9.29 -9.50
CA TYR A 102 -6.71 -9.67 -10.79
C TYR A 102 -7.94 -8.84 -11.19
N LYS A 103 -8.26 -8.90 -12.47
CA LYS A 103 -9.52 -8.41 -13.06
C LYS A 103 -9.92 -9.35 -14.18
N PHE A 104 -11.19 -9.33 -14.54
CA PHE A 104 -11.63 -9.86 -15.83
C PHE A 104 -11.50 -8.83 -16.94
N LYS A 105 -11.43 -9.31 -18.17
CA LYS A 105 -11.62 -8.52 -19.39
C LYS A 105 -12.81 -9.12 -20.15
N VAL A 106 -13.92 -8.40 -20.22
CA VAL A 106 -15.13 -8.81 -20.94
C VAL A 106 -15.24 -7.98 -22.20
N ASN A 107 -15.14 -8.62 -23.36
CA ASN A 107 -15.12 -7.94 -24.67
C ASN A 107 -14.08 -6.80 -24.72
N GLY A 108 -12.91 -7.03 -24.09
CA GLY A 108 -11.80 -6.06 -24.03
C GLY A 108 -11.87 -5.03 -22.91
N MET A 109 -12.99 -4.88 -22.21
CA MET A 109 -13.15 -3.94 -21.09
C MET A 109 -12.80 -4.58 -19.76
N ASP A 110 -12.12 -3.82 -18.87
CA ASP A 110 -11.84 -4.25 -17.51
C ASP A 110 -13.13 -4.40 -16.70
N TYR A 111 -13.27 -5.52 -16.02
CA TYR A 111 -14.44 -5.85 -15.22
C TYR A 111 -14.00 -6.49 -13.89
N LEU A 112 -14.52 -5.97 -12.79
CA LEU A 112 -14.26 -6.57 -11.47
C LEU A 112 -15.08 -7.86 -11.31
N ASP A 113 -14.50 -8.83 -10.61
CA ASP A 113 -15.20 -10.07 -10.28
C ASP A 113 -16.37 -9.79 -9.31
N PRO A 114 -17.63 -10.01 -9.73
CA PRO A 114 -18.78 -9.78 -8.87
C PRO A 114 -18.91 -10.83 -7.76
N SER A 115 -18.29 -12.01 -7.93
CA SER A 115 -18.27 -13.10 -6.96
C SER A 115 -17.22 -12.89 -5.86
N ASN A 116 -16.33 -11.91 -6.01
CA ASN A 116 -15.30 -11.57 -5.03
C ASN A 116 -15.45 -10.13 -4.53
N ALA A 117 -16.02 -9.96 -3.35
CA ALA A 117 -16.15 -8.65 -2.73
C ALA A 117 -14.80 -8.06 -2.24
N TYR A 118 -13.74 -8.87 -2.17
CA TYR A 118 -12.45 -8.41 -1.70
C TYR A 118 -11.69 -7.71 -2.82
N ARG A 119 -11.69 -6.37 -2.75
CA ARG A 119 -11.08 -5.49 -3.75
C ARG A 119 -10.29 -4.38 -3.08
N CYS A 120 -9.26 -3.91 -3.77
CA CYS A 120 -8.46 -2.76 -3.37
C CYS A 120 -8.37 -1.74 -4.50
N ARG A 121 -8.21 -0.48 -4.13
CA ARG A 121 -7.84 0.57 -5.07
C ARG A 121 -6.31 0.61 -5.20
N ASP A 122 -5.82 0.60 -6.42
CA ASP A 122 -4.45 0.95 -6.75
C ASP A 122 -4.47 2.17 -7.68
N ILE A 123 -3.88 3.27 -7.23
CA ILE A 123 -3.91 4.57 -7.92
C ILE A 123 -5.35 4.96 -8.29
N ALA A 124 -5.74 4.89 -9.57
CA ALA A 124 -7.04 5.29 -10.10
C ALA A 124 -7.96 4.11 -10.45
N SER A 125 -7.52 2.88 -10.24
CA SER A 125 -8.27 1.69 -10.60
C SER A 125 -8.54 0.78 -9.42
N PHE A 126 -9.58 -0.02 -9.50
CA PHE A 126 -9.85 -1.10 -8.55
C PHE A 126 -9.38 -2.42 -9.13
N THR A 127 -8.98 -3.32 -8.24
CA THR A 127 -8.62 -4.70 -8.55
C THR A 127 -9.21 -5.62 -7.49
N ASN A 128 -9.60 -6.83 -7.87
CA ASN A 128 -9.90 -7.87 -6.90
C ASN A 128 -8.60 -8.47 -6.39
N ILE A 129 -8.65 -9.03 -5.19
CA ILE A 129 -7.51 -9.70 -4.58
C ILE A 129 -7.88 -11.09 -4.07
N PHE A 130 -6.90 -11.98 -4.04
CA PHE A 130 -6.96 -13.26 -3.35
C PHE A 130 -5.59 -13.59 -2.76
N ILE A 131 -5.57 -14.45 -1.75
CA ILE A 131 -4.35 -14.86 -1.05
C ILE A 131 -4.22 -16.38 -1.17
N VAL A 132 -3.07 -16.83 -1.64
CA VAL A 132 -2.70 -18.24 -1.66
C VAL A 132 -1.76 -18.51 -0.49
N THR A 133 -2.09 -19.54 0.30
CA THR A 133 -1.30 -19.99 1.45
C THR A 133 -1.13 -21.50 1.36
N ASP A 134 0.08 -21.99 1.51
CA ASP A 134 0.39 -23.42 1.54
C ASP A 134 0.60 -23.92 2.95
N GLN A 135 1.26 -23.12 3.78
CA GLN A 135 1.62 -23.48 5.13
C GLN A 135 1.76 -22.25 6.03
N LYS A 136 1.64 -22.51 7.31
CA LYS A 136 1.85 -21.46 8.32
C LYS A 136 3.26 -20.85 8.20
N GLY A 137 3.30 -19.52 8.17
CA GLY A 137 4.54 -18.72 8.12
C GLY A 137 5.04 -18.43 6.72
N ASP A 138 4.37 -18.87 5.67
CA ASP A 138 4.65 -18.43 4.30
C ASP A 138 4.16 -16.99 4.04
N LYS A 139 4.40 -16.47 2.85
CA LYS A 139 4.00 -15.09 2.51
C LYS A 139 2.49 -14.91 2.54
N GLY A 140 1.73 -15.86 2.03
CA GLY A 140 0.27 -15.79 2.06
C GLY A 140 -0.28 -15.80 3.48
N ASP A 141 0.24 -16.67 4.35
CA ASP A 141 -0.10 -16.71 5.77
C ASP A 141 0.24 -15.37 6.46
N LEU A 142 1.41 -14.80 6.15
CA LEU A 142 1.82 -13.50 6.69
C LEU A 142 0.85 -12.37 6.32
N TYR A 143 0.27 -12.39 5.11
CA TYR A 143 -0.66 -11.37 4.62
C TYR A 143 -2.12 -11.66 5.00
N SER A 144 -2.41 -12.83 5.51
CA SER A 144 -3.75 -13.28 5.90
C SER A 144 -4.13 -12.79 7.30
N VAL A 145 -5.45 -12.77 7.56
CA VAL A 145 -5.97 -12.58 8.91
C VAL A 145 -5.89 -13.93 9.64
N ASN A 146 -4.98 -14.03 10.59
CA ASN A 146 -4.75 -15.25 11.37
C ASN A 146 -5.43 -15.19 12.73
N LYS A 147 -5.58 -16.32 13.42
CA LYS A 147 -6.10 -16.40 14.79
C LYS A 147 -5.03 -15.94 15.80
N VAL A 148 -4.68 -14.65 15.78
CA VAL A 148 -3.73 -13.99 16.66
C VAL A 148 -4.37 -12.77 17.30
N PRO A 149 -3.82 -12.20 18.37
CA PRO A 149 -4.29 -10.92 18.88
C PRO A 149 -4.12 -9.81 17.81
N HIS A 150 -5.20 -9.05 17.56
CA HIS A 150 -5.20 -8.01 16.55
C HIS A 150 -5.01 -6.62 17.14
N GLY A 151 -4.29 -5.77 16.44
CA GLY A 151 -4.24 -4.34 16.67
C GLY A 151 -5.50 -3.63 16.19
N ASN A 152 -5.60 -2.33 16.49
CA ASN A 152 -6.67 -1.48 15.97
C ASN A 152 -6.15 -0.60 14.85
N VAL A 153 -6.99 -0.37 13.84
CA VAL A 153 -6.74 0.59 12.76
C VAL A 153 -7.80 1.67 12.83
N GLU A 154 -7.38 2.91 12.94
CA GLU A 154 -8.27 4.05 13.00
C GLU A 154 -7.90 5.13 11.99
N LYS A 155 -8.88 5.87 11.49
CA LYS A 155 -8.71 7.04 10.64
C LYS A 155 -8.86 8.29 11.47
N VAL A 156 -7.83 9.12 11.49
CA VAL A 156 -7.72 10.25 12.42
C VAL A 156 -7.53 11.54 11.64
N TRP A 157 -8.36 12.52 11.93
CA TRP A 157 -8.18 13.88 11.48
C TRP A 157 -7.27 14.66 12.43
N TYR A 158 -6.30 15.36 11.88
CA TYR A 158 -5.38 16.22 12.62
C TYR A 158 -5.25 17.58 11.95
N ASN A 159 -5.00 18.59 12.72
CA ASN A 159 -4.73 19.93 12.23
C ASN A 159 -3.26 20.05 11.84
N SER A 160 -2.96 20.50 10.62
CA SER A 160 -1.61 20.82 10.17
C SER A 160 -1.44 22.34 10.09
N PRO A 161 -0.84 22.98 11.12
CA PRO A 161 -0.58 24.43 11.08
C PRO A 161 0.33 24.83 9.90
N THR A 162 1.29 23.97 9.56
CA THR A 162 2.24 24.20 8.45
C THR A 162 1.52 24.25 7.10
N LEU A 163 0.54 23.34 6.86
CA LEU A 163 -0.25 23.30 5.62
C LEU A 163 -1.56 24.12 5.72
N ARG A 164 -1.88 24.66 6.90
CA ARG A 164 -3.09 25.47 7.18
C ARG A 164 -4.40 24.75 6.85
N THR A 165 -4.44 23.44 7.07
CA THR A 165 -5.62 22.62 6.81
C THR A 165 -5.72 21.46 7.78
N SER A 166 -6.92 20.87 7.91
CA SER A 166 -7.11 19.58 8.56
C SER A 166 -6.82 18.47 7.57
N ARG A 167 -6.10 17.45 8.05
CA ARG A 167 -5.66 16.32 7.21
C ARG A 167 -5.96 15.00 7.90
N ARG A 168 -6.10 13.95 7.10
CA ARG A 168 -6.34 12.61 7.61
C ARG A 168 -5.07 11.74 7.54
N MET A 169 -4.97 10.85 8.51
CA MET A 169 -3.99 9.75 8.53
C MET A 169 -4.65 8.48 9.05
N THR A 170 -4.10 7.36 8.72
CA THR A 170 -4.46 6.06 9.31
C THR A 170 -3.42 5.68 10.36
N VAL A 171 -3.89 5.24 11.53
CA VAL A 171 -3.03 4.85 12.65
C VAL A 171 -3.35 3.42 13.07
N TYR A 172 -2.31 2.58 13.10
CA TYR A 172 -2.38 1.25 13.71
C TYR A 172 -1.82 1.31 15.14
N THR A 173 -2.54 0.74 16.08
CA THR A 173 -2.07 0.52 17.45
C THR A 173 -2.03 -0.98 17.73
N PRO A 174 -0.95 -1.52 18.34
CA PRO A 174 -0.78 -2.96 18.49
C PRO A 174 -1.78 -3.58 19.46
N ALA A 175 -1.99 -4.89 19.34
CA ALA A 175 -2.80 -5.65 20.28
C ALA A 175 -2.35 -5.38 21.72
N GLY A 176 -3.34 -5.16 22.61
CA GLY A 176 -3.08 -4.83 24.01
C GLY A 176 -2.69 -3.37 24.26
N TYR A 177 -2.73 -2.49 23.26
CA TYR A 177 -2.46 -1.07 23.42
C TYR A 177 -3.23 -0.46 24.62
N ASN A 178 -4.51 -0.79 24.81
CA ASN A 178 -5.34 -0.25 25.88
C ASN A 178 -4.93 -0.72 27.31
N LYS A 179 -4.07 -1.72 27.42
CA LYS A 179 -3.57 -2.21 28.73
C LYS A 179 -2.48 -1.33 29.36
N GLY A 180 -2.07 -0.27 28.69
CA GLY A 180 -1.06 0.67 29.17
C GLY A 180 0.29 0.50 28.46
N GLY A 181 1.30 1.24 28.94
CA GLY A 181 2.64 1.28 28.33
C GLY A 181 2.81 2.35 27.26
N ARG A 182 4.05 2.61 26.89
CA ARG A 182 4.42 3.50 25.77
C ARG A 182 5.13 2.70 24.71
N TYR A 183 4.87 3.06 23.45
CA TYR A 183 5.29 2.31 22.28
C TYR A 183 6.23 3.13 21.40
N PRO A 184 7.20 2.49 20.72
CA PRO A 184 7.92 3.13 19.63
C PRO A 184 6.97 3.38 18.45
N VAL A 185 7.36 4.25 17.53
CA VAL A 185 6.51 4.69 16.40
C VAL A 185 7.24 4.47 15.08
N LEU A 186 6.57 3.79 14.15
CA LEU A 186 6.94 3.72 12.75
C LEU A 186 6.02 4.65 11.94
N TYR A 187 6.61 5.57 11.18
CA TYR A 187 5.92 6.37 10.17
C TYR A 187 6.12 5.69 8.81
N LEU A 188 5.02 5.28 8.17
CA LEU A 188 4.99 4.43 6.98
C LEU A 188 4.28 5.17 5.83
N LEU A 189 5.05 5.60 4.81
CA LEU A 189 4.60 6.52 3.78
C LEU A 189 4.29 5.79 2.47
N HIS A 190 3.16 6.16 1.84
CA HIS A 190 2.71 5.60 0.56
C HIS A 190 3.40 6.25 -0.64
N GLY A 191 3.26 5.62 -1.82
CA GLY A 191 3.77 6.12 -3.10
C GLY A 191 2.84 7.09 -3.82
N ALA A 192 3.29 7.58 -4.97
CA ALA A 192 2.49 8.46 -5.82
C ALA A 192 1.15 7.82 -6.20
N GLY A 193 0.07 8.59 -6.14
CA GLY A 193 -1.29 8.12 -6.40
C GLY A 193 -1.96 7.35 -5.28
N GLY A 194 -1.21 7.02 -4.22
CA GLY A 194 -1.74 6.46 -2.97
C GLY A 194 -2.24 7.55 -2.02
N ASP A 195 -2.65 7.12 -0.86
CA ASP A 195 -3.10 7.93 0.28
C ASP A 195 -2.95 7.15 1.59
N GLU A 196 -3.53 7.66 2.66
CA GLU A 196 -3.47 7.08 4.00
C GLU A 196 -4.06 5.66 4.13
N ASP A 197 -4.74 5.15 3.10
CA ASP A 197 -5.34 3.82 3.09
C ASP A 197 -4.49 2.77 2.37
N ALA A 198 -3.51 3.18 1.56
CA ALA A 198 -2.76 2.29 0.67
C ALA A 198 -2.05 1.16 1.43
N TRP A 199 -1.39 1.46 2.55
CA TRP A 199 -0.66 0.47 3.32
C TRP A 199 -1.57 -0.51 4.08
N THR A 200 -2.77 -0.11 4.47
CA THR A 200 -3.73 -1.02 5.13
C THR A 200 -4.50 -1.89 4.15
N THR A 201 -4.61 -1.48 2.90
CA THR A 201 -5.27 -2.23 1.83
C THR A 201 -4.28 -3.09 1.05
N LEU A 202 -3.61 -2.54 0.05
CA LEU A 202 -2.62 -3.25 -0.79
C LEU A 202 -1.38 -3.71 0.00
N GLY A 203 -0.95 -2.92 0.98
CA GLY A 203 0.22 -3.21 1.80
C GLY A 203 -0.02 -4.24 2.91
N ARG A 204 -1.27 -4.53 3.29
CA ARG A 204 -1.61 -5.48 4.38
C ARG A 204 -0.87 -5.20 5.69
N ALA A 205 -0.52 -3.93 5.96
CA ALA A 205 0.37 -3.57 7.07
C ALA A 205 -0.14 -4.06 8.43
N ALA A 206 -1.44 -3.95 8.71
CA ALA A 206 -2.01 -4.41 9.97
C ALA A 206 -1.84 -5.93 10.14
N GLN A 207 -2.13 -6.72 9.11
CA GLN A 207 -2.01 -8.18 9.15
C GLN A 207 -0.56 -8.62 9.29
N ILE A 208 0.37 -8.02 8.53
CA ILE A 208 1.79 -8.28 8.64
C ILE A 208 2.29 -8.01 10.06
N LEU A 209 1.90 -6.87 10.65
CA LEU A 209 2.31 -6.50 12.00
C LEU A 209 1.71 -7.40 13.07
N ASP A 210 0.41 -7.70 13.00
CA ASP A 210 -0.25 -8.61 13.94
C ASP A 210 0.42 -9.98 13.95
N ASN A 211 0.67 -10.54 12.76
CA ASN A 211 1.29 -11.85 12.61
C ASN A 211 2.74 -11.87 13.11
N LEU A 212 3.55 -10.85 12.77
CA LEU A 212 4.93 -10.75 13.21
C LEU A 212 5.07 -10.45 14.71
N ILE A 213 4.19 -9.61 15.28
CA ILE A 213 4.15 -9.34 16.72
C ILE A 213 3.76 -10.60 17.49
N ALA A 214 2.73 -11.31 17.03
CA ALA A 214 2.30 -12.56 17.66
C ALA A 214 3.36 -13.67 17.57
N ALA A 215 4.16 -13.68 16.49
CA ALA A 215 5.32 -14.58 16.36
C ALA A 215 6.54 -14.15 17.17
N GLY A 216 6.51 -13.03 17.88
CA GLY A 216 7.64 -12.47 18.63
C GLY A 216 8.79 -11.93 17.77
N LYS A 217 8.56 -11.76 16.46
CA LYS A 217 9.57 -11.28 15.49
C LYS A 217 9.64 -9.76 15.42
N VAL A 218 8.59 -9.08 15.83
CA VAL A 218 8.47 -7.61 15.81
C VAL A 218 8.01 -7.12 17.18
N LYS A 219 8.63 -6.08 17.70
CA LYS A 219 8.18 -5.41 18.92
C LYS A 219 6.85 -4.69 18.67
N PRO A 220 5.89 -4.75 19.61
CA PRO A 220 4.68 -3.96 19.51
C PRO A 220 5.01 -2.47 19.32
N MET A 221 4.45 -1.86 18.27
CA MET A 221 4.69 -0.47 17.91
C MET A 221 3.40 0.20 17.39
N ILE A 222 3.33 1.52 17.47
CA ILE A 222 2.34 2.33 16.75
C ILE A 222 2.85 2.52 15.33
N VAL A 223 1.96 2.40 14.33
CA VAL A 223 2.30 2.72 12.94
C VAL A 223 1.39 3.82 12.43
N VAL A 224 2.00 4.89 11.92
CA VAL A 224 1.32 6.08 11.42
C VAL A 224 1.48 6.13 9.91
N MET A 225 0.37 6.12 9.20
CA MET A 225 0.28 6.12 7.73
C MET A 225 -0.42 7.42 7.31
N PRO A 226 0.33 8.52 7.13
CA PRO A 226 -0.27 9.79 6.74
C PRO A 226 -0.54 9.83 5.24
N ASN A 227 -1.43 10.75 4.81
CA ASN A 227 -1.49 11.14 3.42
C ASN A 227 -0.25 11.98 3.07
N GLY A 228 0.58 11.49 2.15
CA GLY A 228 1.82 12.11 1.71
C GLY A 228 1.66 13.25 0.70
N ASN A 229 0.43 13.51 0.25
CA ASN A 229 0.15 14.54 -0.77
C ASN A 229 -0.24 15.85 -0.09
N ALA A 230 0.65 16.84 -0.08
CA ALA A 230 0.43 18.11 0.61
C ALA A 230 -0.85 18.87 0.17
N ASN A 231 -1.36 18.58 -1.03
CA ASN A 231 -2.57 19.20 -1.60
C ASN A 231 -3.88 18.43 -1.32
N CYS A 232 -3.82 17.30 -0.60
CA CYS A 232 -4.98 16.45 -0.34
C CYS A 232 -5.20 16.31 1.16
N ASP A 233 -6.39 16.63 1.63
CA ASP A 233 -6.72 16.53 3.04
C ASP A 233 -6.93 15.06 3.45
N ALA A 234 -7.50 14.25 2.55
CA ALA A 234 -7.75 12.81 2.75
C ALA A 234 -7.75 12.05 1.41
N ALA A 235 -8.01 10.75 1.47
CA ALA A 235 -8.22 9.89 0.31
C ALA A 235 -9.34 10.41 -0.60
N PRO A 236 -9.33 10.08 -1.90
CA PRO A 236 -10.38 10.51 -2.83
C PRO A 236 -11.79 10.20 -2.33
N GLY A 237 -12.67 11.19 -2.36
CA GLY A 237 -14.06 11.06 -1.90
C GLY A 237 -14.27 11.23 -0.39
N GLU A 238 -13.21 11.43 0.38
CA GLU A 238 -13.25 11.45 1.85
C GLU A 238 -13.00 12.85 2.47
N TRP A 239 -13.15 13.92 1.67
CA TRP A 239 -12.99 15.31 2.10
C TRP A 239 -13.92 16.26 1.32
N ASP A 240 -14.08 17.49 1.79
CA ASP A 240 -15.10 18.46 1.33
C ASP A 240 -14.96 18.89 -0.13
N LYS A 241 -13.77 18.86 -0.69
CA LYS A 241 -13.52 19.25 -2.09
C LYS A 241 -13.96 18.20 -3.11
N GLY A 242 -14.53 17.07 -2.66
CA GLY A 242 -15.14 16.06 -3.53
C GLY A 242 -14.21 15.48 -4.59
N MET A 243 -12.93 15.38 -4.31
CA MET A 243 -11.95 14.82 -5.25
C MET A 243 -12.10 13.31 -5.36
N TYR A 244 -12.38 12.84 -6.57
CA TYR A 244 -12.56 11.41 -6.87
C TYR A 244 -11.38 10.80 -7.61
N LYS A 245 -10.35 11.61 -7.93
CA LYS A 245 -9.11 11.15 -8.58
C LYS A 245 -7.95 11.22 -7.61
N PRO A 246 -6.95 10.33 -7.74
CA PRO A 246 -5.71 10.43 -6.99
C PRO A 246 -5.03 11.78 -7.22
N SER A 247 -4.34 12.28 -6.20
CA SER A 247 -3.77 13.64 -6.18
C SER A 247 -2.84 13.95 -7.37
N PHE A 248 -2.01 13.00 -7.78
CA PHE A 248 -1.06 13.25 -8.89
C PHE A 248 -1.73 13.23 -10.27
N MET A 249 -2.93 12.68 -10.39
CA MET A 249 -3.70 12.62 -11.65
C MET A 249 -4.69 13.76 -11.82
N GLY A 250 -4.93 14.56 -10.81
CA GLY A 250 -6.11 15.36 -10.82
C GLY A 250 -6.07 16.78 -10.33
N HIS A 251 -5.02 17.31 -9.73
CA HIS A 251 -5.02 18.74 -9.38
C HIS A 251 -3.65 19.32 -9.10
N GLN A 252 -3.17 20.08 -10.07
CA GLN A 252 -2.20 21.14 -9.83
C GLN A 252 -2.89 22.49 -9.60
N ALA A 253 -4.07 22.51 -9.00
CA ALA A 253 -4.85 23.73 -8.91
C ALA A 253 -4.25 24.80 -8.00
N SER A 254 -3.36 24.43 -7.09
CA SER A 254 -2.53 25.38 -6.31
C SER A 254 -1.28 24.68 -5.80
N GLN A 255 -0.16 25.39 -5.81
CA GLN A 255 1.02 24.94 -5.08
C GLN A 255 0.67 24.90 -3.58
N PRO A 256 1.06 23.84 -2.85
CA PRO A 256 0.87 23.80 -1.41
C PRO A 256 1.66 24.91 -0.74
N VAL A 257 1.18 25.40 0.38
CA VAL A 257 1.85 26.46 1.15
C VAL A 257 3.18 26.02 1.76
N ALA A 258 3.37 24.70 1.88
CA ALA A 258 4.60 24.06 2.35
C ALA A 258 4.68 22.64 1.81
N SER A 259 5.87 22.03 1.83
CA SER A 259 6.06 20.63 1.44
C SER A 259 5.58 19.66 2.51
N THR A 260 5.40 18.39 2.12
CA THR A 260 5.12 17.29 3.05
C THR A 260 6.24 17.14 4.09
N GLU A 261 7.50 17.33 3.68
CA GLU A 261 8.65 17.23 4.56
C GLU A 261 8.62 18.32 5.64
N GLU A 262 8.33 19.58 5.28
CA GLU A 262 8.20 20.69 6.23
C GLU A 262 7.05 20.49 7.20
N ALA A 263 5.92 19.95 6.72
CA ALA A 263 4.72 19.70 7.52
C ALA A 263 4.83 18.45 8.41
N PHE A 264 5.84 17.60 8.22
CA PHE A 264 5.90 16.31 8.91
C PHE A 264 6.00 16.45 10.45
N LYS A 265 6.60 17.51 10.92
CA LYS A 265 6.64 17.84 12.36
C LYS A 265 5.24 17.98 12.99
N ASP A 266 4.23 18.40 12.22
CA ASP A 266 2.86 18.54 12.72
C ASP A 266 2.27 17.16 13.03
N ILE A 267 2.56 16.16 12.18
CA ILE A 267 2.16 14.75 12.37
C ILE A 267 2.82 14.19 13.63
N VAL A 268 4.15 14.35 13.75
CA VAL A 268 4.89 13.84 14.92
C VAL A 268 4.38 14.48 16.21
N SER A 269 4.14 15.79 16.20
CA SER A 269 3.60 16.52 17.36
C SER A 269 2.22 16.04 17.76
N TYR A 270 1.34 15.83 16.77
CA TYR A 270 0.00 15.30 17.01
C TYR A 270 0.04 13.90 17.61
N VAL A 271 0.87 13.00 17.01
CA VAL A 271 1.00 11.61 17.44
C VAL A 271 1.55 11.52 18.86
N ASP A 272 2.61 12.28 19.17
CA ASP A 272 3.19 12.27 20.52
C ASP A 272 2.25 12.84 21.60
N LYS A 273 1.36 13.77 21.22
CA LYS A 273 0.35 14.35 22.12
C LYS A 273 -0.82 13.40 22.38
N ASN A 274 -1.27 12.66 21.36
CA ASN A 274 -2.54 11.92 21.42
C ASN A 274 -2.36 10.41 21.61
N TYR A 275 -1.16 9.88 21.42
CA TYR A 275 -0.84 8.45 21.57
C TYR A 275 0.22 8.22 22.63
N ARG A 276 0.25 7.03 23.18
CA ARG A 276 1.25 6.63 24.19
C ARG A 276 2.58 6.28 23.51
N THR A 277 3.27 7.29 23.01
CA THR A 277 4.55 7.15 22.33
C THR A 277 5.74 7.20 23.30
N LYS A 278 6.83 6.52 22.92
CA LYS A 278 8.17 6.79 23.43
C LYS A 278 8.77 7.93 22.61
N ALA A 279 8.42 9.18 22.96
CA ALA A 279 8.63 10.40 22.19
C ALA A 279 10.11 10.83 22.11
N ASN A 280 10.98 9.99 21.53
CA ASN A 280 12.41 10.31 21.33
C ASN A 280 12.97 9.61 20.08
N LYS A 281 14.11 10.10 19.58
CA LYS A 281 14.79 9.61 18.36
C LYS A 281 14.96 8.08 18.35
N LYS A 282 15.42 7.47 19.46
CA LYS A 282 15.70 6.03 19.56
C LYS A 282 14.47 5.16 19.29
N ASN A 283 13.29 5.71 19.49
CA ASN A 283 12.02 5.02 19.37
C ASN A 283 11.16 5.52 18.19
N ARG A 284 11.78 6.19 17.20
CA ARG A 284 11.10 6.61 15.96
C ARG A 284 11.79 6.03 14.74
N ALA A 285 10.97 5.45 13.86
CA ALA A 285 11.35 4.97 12.54
C ALA A 285 10.53 5.68 11.47
N ILE A 286 11.10 5.87 10.30
CA ILE A 286 10.41 6.35 9.11
C ILE A 286 10.78 5.46 7.93
N CYS A 287 9.77 5.06 7.14
CA CYS A 287 10.01 4.40 5.87
C CYS A 287 8.87 4.69 4.89
N GLY A 288 9.09 4.38 3.65
CA GLY A 288 8.06 4.53 2.63
C GLY A 288 8.48 4.00 1.28
N LEU A 289 7.49 3.82 0.41
CA LEU A 289 7.69 3.32 -0.94
C LEU A 289 7.67 4.45 -1.96
N SER A 290 8.50 4.38 -3.02
CA SER A 290 8.45 5.29 -4.16
C SER A 290 8.54 6.78 -3.72
N MET A 291 7.51 7.57 -3.97
CA MET A 291 7.36 8.94 -3.46
C MET A 291 7.53 9.00 -1.93
N GLY A 292 6.90 8.08 -1.19
CA GLY A 292 7.03 7.99 0.27
C GLY A 292 8.45 7.62 0.72
N GLY A 293 9.20 6.87 -0.10
CA GLY A 293 10.63 6.66 0.08
C GLY A 293 11.42 7.96 -0.12
N GLY A 294 11.07 8.74 -1.13
CA GLY A 294 11.61 10.09 -1.36
C GLY A 294 11.31 11.03 -0.19
N HIS A 295 10.06 11.02 0.32
CA HIS A 295 9.72 11.77 1.54
C HIS A 295 10.52 11.30 2.75
N SER A 296 10.68 9.98 2.94
CA SER A 296 11.48 9.43 4.04
C SER A 296 12.94 9.90 3.97
N PHE A 297 13.52 9.92 2.76
CA PHE A 297 14.83 10.50 2.49
C PHE A 297 14.86 12.00 2.84
N GLY A 298 13.90 12.78 2.33
CA GLY A 298 13.80 14.23 2.56
C GLY A 298 13.65 14.59 4.03
N ILE A 299 12.70 13.94 4.71
CA ILE A 299 12.37 14.18 6.12
C ILE A 299 13.55 13.79 7.03
N SER A 300 14.19 12.63 6.80
CA SER A 300 15.29 12.18 7.66
C SER A 300 16.50 13.09 7.61
N LYS A 301 16.84 13.66 6.45
CA LYS A 301 17.94 14.62 6.33
C LYS A 301 17.57 16.03 6.79
N MET A 302 16.28 16.42 6.69
CA MET A 302 15.78 17.70 7.19
C MET A 302 15.72 17.73 8.73
N TYR A 303 15.36 16.59 9.34
CA TYR A 303 15.22 16.43 10.79
C TYR A 303 16.12 15.30 11.33
N PRO A 304 17.46 15.47 11.34
CA PRO A 304 18.41 14.39 11.63
C PRO A 304 18.37 13.88 13.08
N ASP A 305 17.75 14.63 13.98
CA ASP A 305 17.54 14.23 15.37
C ASP A 305 16.16 13.61 15.64
N MET A 306 15.34 13.42 14.61
CA MET A 306 13.96 12.93 14.77
C MET A 306 13.87 11.41 14.67
N PHE A 307 14.62 10.78 13.77
CA PHE A 307 14.52 9.35 13.46
C PHE A 307 15.84 8.62 13.64
N ASN A 308 15.77 7.43 14.22
CA ASN A 308 16.92 6.54 14.39
C ASN A 308 16.96 5.40 13.38
N TYR A 309 15.85 5.13 12.72
CA TYR A 309 15.68 4.08 11.72
C TYR A 309 15.05 4.71 10.47
N VAL A 310 15.68 4.51 9.33
CA VAL A 310 15.24 5.05 8.03
C VAL A 310 15.18 3.91 7.03
N GLY A 311 14.03 3.74 6.36
CA GLY A 311 13.81 2.75 5.32
C GLY A 311 13.40 3.39 4.00
N LEU A 312 14.10 3.07 2.92
CA LEU A 312 13.88 3.58 1.57
C LEU A 312 13.48 2.40 0.67
N PHE A 313 12.17 2.29 0.35
CA PHE A 313 11.63 1.19 -0.44
C PHE A 313 11.37 1.66 -1.87
N SER A 314 12.14 1.17 -2.86
CA SER A 314 12.04 1.66 -4.24
C SER A 314 11.93 3.19 -4.29
N ALA A 315 12.78 3.88 -3.57
CA ALA A 315 12.61 5.30 -3.25
C ALA A 315 12.88 6.21 -4.45
N ALA A 316 12.02 7.20 -4.64
CA ALA A 316 12.24 8.29 -5.58
C ALA A 316 13.20 9.33 -4.94
N ILE A 317 14.50 9.06 -5.01
CA ILE A 317 15.54 9.85 -4.35
C ILE A 317 15.92 11.05 -5.20
N SER A 318 15.62 12.26 -4.73
CA SER A 318 16.05 13.50 -5.38
C SER A 318 17.38 13.99 -4.78
N LEU A 319 18.45 13.88 -5.55
CA LEU A 319 19.79 14.36 -5.18
C LEU A 319 20.06 15.80 -5.62
N ASN A 320 19.17 16.39 -6.40
CA ASN A 320 19.21 17.79 -6.82
C ASN A 320 17.88 18.51 -6.50
N LYS A 321 17.80 19.80 -6.79
CA LYS A 321 16.60 20.63 -6.53
C LYS A 321 15.44 20.40 -7.52
N ARG A 322 15.62 19.57 -8.56
CA ARG A 322 14.64 19.42 -9.64
C ARG A 322 13.49 18.45 -9.31
N GLY A 323 13.47 17.84 -8.12
CA GLY A 323 12.41 16.90 -7.73
C GLY A 323 12.31 15.71 -8.67
N PHE A 324 11.09 15.31 -9.03
CA PHE A 324 10.82 14.15 -9.88
C PHE A 324 11.44 14.27 -11.29
N ASP A 325 11.50 15.47 -11.85
CA ASP A 325 12.05 15.73 -13.19
C ASP A 325 13.56 15.47 -13.27
N GLY A 326 14.26 15.43 -12.14
CA GLY A 326 15.68 15.17 -12.05
C GLY A 326 16.07 13.71 -11.81
N LEU A 327 15.11 12.78 -11.61
CA LEU A 327 15.42 11.40 -11.23
C LEU A 327 16.17 10.60 -12.32
N ASN A 328 16.06 11.01 -13.58
CA ASN A 328 16.66 10.34 -14.74
C ASN A 328 17.72 11.20 -15.45
N ASP A 329 18.20 12.28 -14.84
CA ASP A 329 19.24 13.12 -15.40
C ASP A 329 20.59 12.37 -15.31
N PRO A 330 21.21 11.98 -16.45
CA PRO A 330 22.46 11.21 -16.44
C PRO A 330 23.66 12.03 -15.89
N ASP A 331 23.57 13.36 -15.89
CA ASP A 331 24.59 14.28 -15.38
C ASP A 331 24.24 14.80 -13.98
N GLN A 332 23.39 14.12 -13.23
CA GLN A 332 22.89 14.55 -11.95
C GLN A 332 24.00 14.73 -10.92
N LYS A 333 24.47 15.95 -10.76
CA LYS A 333 25.34 16.32 -9.63
C LYS A 333 24.50 16.50 -8.38
N ILE A 334 24.96 15.90 -7.27
CA ILE A 334 24.31 16.07 -5.96
C ILE A 334 24.39 17.53 -5.56
N ALA A 335 23.26 18.13 -5.24
CA ALA A 335 23.23 19.54 -4.80
C ALA A 335 24.04 19.73 -3.49
N PRO A 336 24.84 20.78 -3.39
CA PRO A 336 25.71 21.03 -2.22
C PRO A 336 24.95 21.01 -0.89
N GLU A 337 23.72 21.51 -0.88
CA GLU A 337 22.85 21.47 0.29
C GLU A 337 22.44 20.06 0.69
N VAL A 338 22.20 19.16 -0.28
CA VAL A 338 21.90 17.74 -0.02
C VAL A 338 23.12 17.05 0.57
N VAL A 339 24.31 17.30 0.03
CA VAL A 339 25.58 16.81 0.58
C VAL A 339 25.72 17.23 2.03
N GLN A 340 25.51 18.52 2.34
CA GLN A 340 25.64 19.02 3.71
C GLN A 340 24.59 18.41 4.65
N GLN A 341 23.34 18.25 4.21
CA GLN A 341 22.29 17.63 5.00
C GLN A 341 22.58 16.15 5.30
N LEU A 342 23.06 15.39 4.30
CA LEU A 342 23.46 14.00 4.48
C LEU A 342 24.64 13.87 5.46
N LYS A 343 25.65 14.74 5.33
CA LYS A 343 26.77 14.79 6.28
C LYS A 343 26.30 14.98 7.72
N VAL A 344 25.38 15.93 7.95
CA VAL A 344 24.80 16.15 9.29
C VAL A 344 24.00 14.94 9.76
N MET A 345 23.14 14.36 8.89
CA MET A 345 22.31 13.19 9.24
C MET A 345 23.16 11.96 9.62
N PHE A 346 24.16 11.63 8.80
CA PHE A 346 25.03 10.48 9.09
C PHE A 346 25.96 10.72 10.29
N ALA A 347 26.37 11.96 10.57
CA ALA A 347 27.08 12.31 11.80
C ALA A 347 26.24 12.03 13.06
N LYS A 348 24.90 12.03 12.99
CA LYS A 348 23.99 11.66 14.08
C LYS A 348 23.82 10.15 14.25
N LYS A 349 24.50 9.33 13.43
CA LYS A 349 24.60 7.87 13.52
C LYS A 349 23.23 7.20 13.67
N PRO A 350 22.36 7.20 12.64
CA PRO A 350 21.12 6.42 12.68
C PRO A 350 21.46 4.96 12.98
N ALA A 351 20.64 4.29 13.79
CA ALA A 351 20.85 2.88 14.14
C ALA A 351 20.64 1.96 12.91
N LEU A 352 19.79 2.38 11.99
CA LEU A 352 19.55 1.67 10.73
C LEU A 352 19.27 2.67 9.62
N TYR A 353 19.99 2.55 8.51
CA TYR A 353 19.66 3.16 7.23
C TYR A 353 19.54 2.02 6.22
N TRP A 354 18.32 1.75 5.75
CA TRP A 354 17.98 0.55 4.99
C TRP A 354 17.40 0.92 3.63
N ILE A 355 17.91 0.31 2.58
CA ILE A 355 17.52 0.57 1.20
C ILE A 355 17.10 -0.76 0.57
N ALA A 356 15.91 -0.80 -0.05
CA ALA A 356 15.46 -1.98 -0.78
C ALA A 356 14.83 -1.59 -2.10
N ILE A 357 15.09 -2.41 -3.15
CA ILE A 357 14.58 -2.17 -4.49
C ILE A 357 14.52 -3.47 -5.30
N GLY A 358 13.57 -3.55 -6.24
CA GLY A 358 13.50 -4.64 -7.20
C GLY A 358 14.52 -4.47 -8.33
N SER A 359 15.06 -5.57 -8.83
CA SER A 359 16.11 -5.58 -9.89
C SER A 359 15.63 -5.02 -11.24
N THR A 360 14.31 -5.04 -11.51
CA THR A 360 13.69 -4.47 -12.71
C THR A 360 12.89 -3.19 -12.43
N ASP A 361 13.07 -2.59 -11.26
CA ASP A 361 12.41 -1.33 -10.88
C ASP A 361 12.94 -0.17 -11.72
N PHE A 362 12.05 0.67 -12.24
CA PHE A 362 12.45 1.83 -13.06
C PHE A 362 13.28 2.87 -12.30
N LEU A 363 13.23 2.86 -10.95
CA LEU A 363 14.07 3.67 -10.07
C LEU A 363 15.40 2.99 -9.70
N TYR A 364 15.70 1.80 -10.25
CA TYR A 364 16.89 1.04 -9.90
C TYR A 364 18.18 1.85 -10.10
N LYS A 365 18.32 2.49 -11.27
CA LYS A 365 19.49 3.33 -11.56
C LYS A 365 19.61 4.48 -10.57
N ASN A 366 18.53 5.19 -10.30
CA ASN A 366 18.52 6.30 -9.35
C ASN A 366 18.95 5.86 -7.94
N ASN A 367 18.45 4.71 -7.47
CA ASN A 367 18.85 4.16 -6.19
C ASN A 367 20.29 3.65 -6.18
N LYS A 368 20.78 3.12 -7.31
CA LYS A 368 22.17 2.70 -7.46
C LYS A 368 23.12 3.91 -7.38
N ASP A 369 22.83 4.98 -8.10
CA ASP A 369 23.63 6.21 -8.09
C ASP A 369 23.72 6.78 -6.65
N TYR A 370 22.63 6.72 -5.90
CA TYR A 370 22.64 7.12 -4.49
C TYR A 370 23.48 6.19 -3.60
N ARG A 371 23.40 4.87 -3.78
CA ARG A 371 24.23 3.92 -3.03
C ARG A 371 25.71 4.08 -3.36
N ASP A 372 26.05 4.28 -4.63
CA ASP A 372 27.44 4.55 -5.05
C ASP A 372 28.00 5.80 -4.32
N TYR A 373 27.17 6.84 -4.17
CA TYR A 373 27.54 8.03 -3.38
C TYR A 373 27.73 7.71 -1.89
N LEU A 374 26.84 6.89 -1.30
CA LEU A 374 26.99 6.51 0.12
C LEU A 374 28.28 5.72 0.33
N ASP A 375 28.63 4.82 -0.60
CA ASP A 375 29.87 4.03 -0.56
C ASP A 375 31.11 4.94 -0.69
N GLU A 376 31.10 5.90 -1.63
CA GLU A 376 32.18 6.90 -1.80
C GLU A 376 32.40 7.70 -0.50
N MET A 377 31.33 8.10 0.17
CA MET A 377 31.39 8.84 1.42
C MET A 377 31.65 7.97 2.67
N GLY A 378 31.69 6.65 2.53
CA GLY A 378 31.86 5.70 3.64
C GLY A 378 30.67 5.67 4.61
N TYR A 379 29.47 6.05 4.16
CA TYR A 379 28.27 6.00 4.99
C TYR A 379 27.73 4.58 5.09
N LYS A 380 27.35 4.15 6.29
CA LYS A 380 26.85 2.80 6.53
C LYS A 380 25.35 2.71 6.22
N TYR A 381 24.97 1.71 5.45
CA TYR A 381 23.58 1.34 5.16
C TYR A 381 23.47 -0.18 4.96
N GLU A 382 22.27 -0.71 5.08
CA GLU A 382 21.93 -2.05 4.66
C GLU A 382 21.18 -2.00 3.32
N TYR A 383 21.46 -2.96 2.45
CA TYR A 383 20.84 -3.04 1.12
C TYR A 383 20.20 -4.40 0.88
N VAL A 384 19.01 -4.39 0.32
CA VAL A 384 18.28 -5.57 -0.13
C VAL A 384 17.83 -5.38 -1.57
N GLU A 385 18.14 -6.35 -2.41
CA GLU A 385 17.63 -6.43 -3.77
C GLU A 385 16.70 -7.63 -3.89
N THR A 386 15.54 -7.43 -4.52
CA THR A 386 14.59 -8.50 -4.79
C THR A 386 14.38 -8.64 -6.30
N ASP A 387 13.82 -9.76 -6.72
CA ASP A 387 13.29 -9.90 -8.06
C ASP A 387 12.11 -8.94 -8.30
N GLY A 388 11.82 -8.66 -9.57
CA GLY A 388 10.70 -7.85 -10.01
C GLY A 388 10.95 -6.35 -9.94
N GLY A 389 9.91 -5.59 -10.24
CA GLY A 389 9.96 -4.15 -10.43
C GLY A 389 9.31 -3.35 -9.30
N HIS A 390 8.67 -2.24 -9.70
CA HIS A 390 8.03 -1.26 -8.83
C HIS A 390 6.63 -1.71 -8.40
N ILE A 391 6.53 -2.72 -7.52
CA ILE A 391 5.31 -3.46 -7.24
C ILE A 391 5.03 -3.69 -5.76
N TRP A 392 3.75 -3.78 -5.39
CA TRP A 392 3.30 -4.00 -4.02
C TRP A 392 3.81 -5.30 -3.40
N ARG A 393 4.03 -6.35 -4.19
CA ARG A 393 4.64 -7.60 -3.74
C ARG A 393 5.98 -7.36 -3.05
N ASN A 394 6.85 -6.56 -3.67
CA ASN A 394 8.14 -6.20 -3.10
C ASN A 394 7.99 -5.35 -1.83
N TRP A 395 7.10 -4.36 -1.84
CA TRP A 395 6.93 -3.46 -0.69
C TRP A 395 6.34 -4.15 0.54
N ARG A 396 5.49 -5.17 0.37
CA ARG A 396 5.06 -6.02 1.49
C ARG A 396 6.23 -6.78 2.11
N ILE A 397 7.13 -7.32 1.29
CA ILE A 397 8.37 -7.98 1.75
C ILE A 397 9.22 -6.97 2.51
N TYR A 398 9.44 -5.78 1.95
CA TYR A 398 10.27 -4.75 2.56
C TYR A 398 9.72 -4.27 3.90
N LEU A 399 8.40 -4.09 4.02
CA LEU A 399 7.77 -3.78 5.30
C LEU A 399 8.02 -4.88 6.32
N ALA A 400 7.82 -6.14 5.94
CA ALA A 400 8.00 -7.28 6.85
C ALA A 400 9.44 -7.41 7.32
N GLU A 401 10.43 -7.24 6.43
CA GLU A 401 11.85 -7.32 6.76
C GLU A 401 12.32 -6.13 7.59
N PHE A 402 11.97 -4.91 7.18
CA PHE A 402 12.34 -3.69 7.88
C PHE A 402 11.76 -3.65 9.29
N ALA A 403 10.48 -4.02 9.48
CA ALA A 403 9.84 -4.03 10.79
C ALA A 403 10.55 -4.94 11.80
N GLN A 404 11.12 -6.06 11.36
CA GLN A 404 11.87 -6.98 12.23
C GLN A 404 13.23 -6.44 12.69
N LYS A 405 13.73 -5.37 12.08
CA LYS A 405 15.01 -4.72 12.42
C LYS A 405 14.84 -3.51 13.34
N LEU A 406 13.60 -3.15 13.68
CA LEU A 406 13.29 -1.94 14.43
C LEU A 406 13.34 -2.16 15.95
N PHE A 407 13.82 -1.13 16.67
CA PHE A 407 13.74 -1.01 18.13
C PHE A 407 14.39 -2.18 18.88
#